data_7a7d44958770f645bc37675801dbadeb
#
_entry.id   7a7d44958770f645bc37675801dbadeb
#
_cell.length_a   1.000
_cell.length_b   1.000
_cell.length_c   1.000
_cell.angle_alpha   90.00
_cell.angle_beta   90.00
_cell.angle_gamma   90.00
#
_symmetry.space_group_name_H-M   'P 1'
#
loop_
_entity.id
_entity.type
_entity.pdbx_description
1 polymer ?
#
loop_
_entity_poly.entity_id
_entity_poly.type
_entity_poly.pdbx_seq_one_letter_code
_entity_poly.pdbx_strand_id
1 'polypeptide(L)'
;MDDAIFKYKTLSEKVFTSKSNDPKATFDHMVLEREIKDVVATSVIGGQSPSIQLMDSRTDLCRTFVVATSRRAGGAVRLRSYGTRDADPFPASIWQAGRATSAAPTFFAPIEIDDVVYGDGGTGCNNPTKEAIAEAGNIWPNRAIGIVISIGTGLENALELKDEPTQLSNLAKFFLQNTSPKNVFKLTVAEYAVRCLTSCEMVHREISEHPDHDILDGNYFRLNVPQGMGTIGLAEWDKLKNMIALTNRYMEHGEIRESKRKMANLLRDPRRASRSL
;
A
#
# COMPACT_ATOMS: atom_id res chain seq x y z
N MET A 1 12.09 -14.25 -4.69
CA MET A 1 11.87 -12.85 -5.11
C MET A 1 11.55 -12.78 -6.59
N ASP A 2 12.27 -13.46 -7.45
CA ASP A 2 12.08 -13.46 -8.91
C ASP A 2 10.68 -13.95 -9.34
N ASP A 3 10.14 -14.96 -8.65
CA ASP A 3 8.78 -15.46 -8.89
C ASP A 3 7.71 -14.39 -8.61
N ALA A 4 7.85 -13.63 -7.52
CA ALA A 4 6.91 -12.56 -7.18
C ALA A 4 6.95 -11.41 -8.21
N ILE A 5 8.15 -11.04 -8.67
CA ILE A 5 8.31 -10.02 -9.72
C ILE A 5 7.70 -10.51 -11.04
N PHE A 6 7.93 -11.77 -11.38
CA PHE A 6 7.35 -12.37 -12.60
C PHE A 6 5.83 -12.41 -12.54
N LYS A 7 5.25 -12.87 -11.42
CA LYS A 7 3.79 -12.91 -11.21
C LYS A 7 3.19 -11.50 -11.28
N TYR A 8 3.82 -10.53 -10.62
CA TYR A 8 3.37 -9.13 -10.65
C TYR A 8 3.39 -8.56 -12.07
N LYS A 9 4.46 -8.81 -12.85
CA LYS A 9 4.55 -8.37 -14.24
C LYS A 9 3.43 -8.95 -15.09
N THR A 10 3.20 -10.24 -15.00
CA THR A 10 2.15 -10.93 -15.77
C THR A 10 0.75 -10.45 -15.38
N LEU A 11 0.51 -10.29 -14.08
CA LEU A 11 -0.75 -9.76 -13.56
C LEU A 11 -0.98 -8.32 -14.05
N SER A 12 0.01 -7.45 -13.89
CA SER A 12 -0.13 -6.03 -14.23
C SER A 12 -0.39 -5.82 -15.73
N GLU A 13 0.28 -6.56 -16.62
CA GLU A 13 0.04 -6.53 -18.04
C GLU A 13 -1.42 -6.88 -18.38
N LYS A 14 -1.94 -7.99 -17.87
CA LYS A 14 -3.31 -8.44 -18.12
C LYS A 14 -4.35 -7.47 -17.56
N VAL A 15 -4.12 -6.98 -16.35
CA VAL A 15 -5.05 -6.10 -15.64
C VAL A 15 -5.12 -4.72 -16.30
N PHE A 16 -3.98 -4.10 -16.57
CA PHE A 16 -3.95 -2.73 -17.10
C PHE A 16 -4.11 -2.63 -18.63
N THR A 17 -4.25 -3.75 -19.33
CA THR A 17 -4.71 -3.79 -20.71
C THR A 17 -6.22 -4.04 -20.83
N SER A 18 -6.87 -4.52 -19.77
CA SER A 18 -8.33 -4.75 -19.76
C SER A 18 -9.10 -3.43 -19.72
N LYS A 19 -10.22 -3.37 -20.43
CA LYS A 19 -11.13 -2.22 -20.40
C LYS A 19 -12.37 -2.57 -19.60
N SER A 20 -12.80 -1.65 -18.75
CA SER A 20 -14.06 -1.80 -18.02
C SER A 20 -15.25 -1.42 -18.89
N ASN A 21 -16.37 -2.12 -18.69
CA ASN A 21 -17.68 -1.71 -19.21
C ASN A 21 -18.40 -0.75 -18.25
N ASP A 22 -17.92 -0.59 -17.00
CA ASP A 22 -18.43 0.37 -16.06
C ASP A 22 -17.84 1.76 -16.35
N PRO A 23 -18.66 2.78 -16.67
CA PRO A 23 -18.17 4.13 -16.95
C PRO A 23 -17.44 4.80 -15.76
N LYS A 24 -17.58 4.25 -14.55
CA LYS A 24 -16.90 4.73 -13.33
C LYS A 24 -15.54 4.10 -13.10
N ALA A 25 -15.15 3.11 -13.89
CA ALA A 25 -13.88 2.39 -13.74
C ALA A 25 -13.14 2.31 -15.08
N THR A 26 -11.83 2.51 -15.07
CA THR A 26 -10.99 2.44 -16.28
C THR A 26 -10.72 0.98 -16.69
N PHE A 27 -10.49 0.11 -15.72
CA PHE A 27 -10.07 -1.28 -15.93
C PHE A 27 -11.11 -2.26 -15.40
N ASP A 28 -11.15 -3.44 -16.02
CA ASP A 28 -12.08 -4.49 -15.64
C ASP A 28 -11.65 -5.14 -14.32
N HIS A 29 -12.45 -4.92 -13.27
CA HIS A 29 -12.22 -5.48 -11.96
C HIS A 29 -12.33 -7.01 -11.92
N MET A 30 -13.07 -7.64 -12.86
CA MET A 30 -13.17 -9.09 -12.94
C MET A 30 -11.85 -9.73 -13.41
N VAL A 31 -11.09 -9.02 -14.25
CA VAL A 31 -9.76 -9.45 -14.65
C VAL A 31 -8.81 -9.38 -13.46
N LEU A 32 -8.81 -8.28 -12.70
CA LEU A 32 -8.02 -8.16 -11.48
C LEU A 32 -8.35 -9.28 -10.47
N GLU A 33 -9.63 -9.54 -10.25
CA GLU A 33 -10.08 -10.59 -9.36
C GLU A 33 -9.58 -11.98 -9.79
N ARG A 34 -9.71 -12.32 -11.07
CA ARG A 34 -9.22 -13.57 -11.61
C ARG A 34 -7.72 -13.73 -11.42
N GLU A 35 -6.94 -12.71 -11.76
CA GLU A 35 -5.48 -12.76 -11.62
C GLU A 35 -5.05 -12.89 -10.14
N ILE A 36 -5.73 -12.24 -9.19
CA ILE A 36 -5.47 -12.43 -7.76
C ILE A 36 -5.79 -13.87 -7.34
N LYS A 37 -6.92 -14.43 -7.76
CA LYS A 37 -7.29 -15.82 -7.49
C LYS A 37 -6.26 -16.80 -8.04
N ASP A 38 -5.74 -16.56 -9.24
CA ASP A 38 -4.72 -17.38 -9.87
C ASP A 38 -3.39 -17.31 -9.09
N VAL A 39 -2.99 -16.13 -8.61
CA VAL A 39 -1.81 -15.98 -7.76
C VAL A 39 -1.98 -16.74 -6.45
N VAL A 40 -3.14 -16.67 -5.81
CA VAL A 40 -3.44 -17.41 -4.57
C VAL A 40 -3.38 -18.93 -4.82
N ALA A 41 -4.02 -19.42 -5.88
CA ALA A 41 -4.05 -20.84 -6.20
C ALA A 41 -2.67 -21.42 -6.56
N THR A 42 -1.79 -20.61 -7.17
CA THR A 42 -0.45 -21.04 -7.63
C THR A 42 0.68 -20.69 -6.66
N SER A 43 0.38 -20.10 -5.48
CA SER A 43 1.40 -19.80 -4.47
C SER A 43 1.98 -21.06 -3.87
N VAL A 44 3.20 -20.98 -3.27
CA VAL A 44 3.94 -22.12 -2.70
C VAL A 44 3.17 -22.83 -1.56
N ILE A 45 2.29 -22.11 -0.89
CA ILE A 45 1.35 -22.70 0.08
C ILE A 45 0.20 -23.42 -0.65
N GLY A 46 0.25 -23.42 -1.93
CA GLY A 46 -0.74 -23.70 -2.94
C GLY A 46 -1.13 -25.14 -3.14
N GLY A 47 -1.78 -25.37 -4.23
CA GLY A 47 -2.68 -26.48 -4.45
C GLY A 47 -3.98 -26.26 -3.67
N GLN A 48 -4.15 -25.08 -3.11
CA GLN A 48 -5.30 -24.67 -2.28
C GLN A 48 -6.38 -24.03 -3.14
N SER A 49 -7.59 -24.07 -2.65
CA SER A 49 -8.70 -23.33 -3.26
C SER A 49 -8.35 -21.85 -3.39
N PRO A 50 -8.68 -21.18 -4.52
CA PRO A 50 -8.55 -19.72 -4.61
C PRO A 50 -9.36 -18.98 -3.53
N SER A 51 -10.33 -19.65 -2.92
CA SER A 51 -11.18 -19.13 -1.83
C SER A 51 -10.63 -19.42 -0.42
N ILE A 52 -9.33 -19.71 -0.27
CA ILE A 52 -8.72 -19.88 1.05
C ILE A 52 -8.95 -18.63 1.91
N GLN A 53 -9.31 -18.85 3.17
CA GLN A 53 -9.61 -17.77 4.09
C GLN A 53 -8.37 -16.93 4.40
N LEU A 54 -8.56 -15.63 4.60
CA LEU A 54 -7.51 -14.71 5.04
C LEU A 54 -7.04 -15.06 6.45
N MET A 55 -7.98 -15.46 7.32
CA MET A 55 -7.69 -15.87 8.68
C MET A 55 -6.84 -17.13 8.70
N ASP A 56 -5.71 -17.06 9.41
CA ASP A 56 -4.83 -18.19 9.67
C ASP A 56 -4.76 -18.45 11.18
N SER A 57 -5.16 -19.63 11.60
CA SER A 57 -5.16 -20.03 13.01
C SER A 57 -3.78 -20.44 13.53
N ARG A 58 -2.80 -20.62 12.66
CA ARG A 58 -1.44 -20.97 13.06
C ARG A 58 -0.76 -19.80 13.79
N THR A 59 -0.12 -20.07 14.90
CA THR A 59 0.46 -19.05 15.79
C THR A 59 1.91 -18.71 15.47
N ASP A 60 2.59 -19.55 14.71
CA ASP A 60 3.99 -19.44 14.31
C ASP A 60 4.20 -18.64 13.02
N LEU A 61 3.12 -18.21 12.38
CA LEU A 61 3.19 -17.45 11.14
C LEU A 61 3.26 -15.95 11.37
N CYS A 62 3.74 -15.25 10.35
CA CYS A 62 3.78 -13.79 10.31
C CYS A 62 2.35 -13.22 10.36
N ARG A 63 2.10 -12.32 11.29
CA ARG A 63 0.86 -11.56 11.37
C ARG A 63 0.79 -10.59 10.20
N THR A 64 -0.20 -10.75 9.34
CA THR A 64 -0.32 -9.95 8.11
C THR A 64 -1.67 -9.25 8.08
N PHE A 65 -1.69 -8.01 7.65
CA PHE A 65 -2.91 -7.31 7.30
C PHE A 65 -2.72 -6.45 6.05
N VAL A 66 -3.81 -6.15 5.39
CA VAL A 66 -3.89 -5.11 4.37
C VAL A 66 -4.86 -4.04 4.82
N VAL A 67 -4.69 -2.82 4.32
CA VAL A 67 -5.61 -1.72 4.60
C VAL A 67 -6.59 -1.56 3.45
N ALA A 68 -7.85 -1.38 3.77
CA ALA A 68 -8.90 -1.02 2.84
C ALA A 68 -9.71 0.15 3.41
N THR A 69 -10.43 0.89 2.58
CA THR A 69 -11.43 1.85 3.04
C THR A 69 -12.78 1.13 3.15
N SER A 70 -13.49 1.33 4.25
CA SER A 70 -14.82 0.78 4.46
C SER A 70 -15.87 1.88 4.42
N ARG A 71 -16.87 1.73 3.56
CA ARG A 71 -18.01 2.67 3.52
C ARG A 71 -18.77 2.67 4.85
N ARG A 72 -18.87 1.52 5.52
CA ARG A 72 -19.55 1.38 6.81
C ARG A 72 -18.81 2.06 7.95
N ALA A 73 -17.47 1.90 7.99
CA ALA A 73 -16.62 2.53 9.02
C ALA A 73 -16.31 4.00 8.71
N GLY A 74 -16.56 4.47 7.49
CA GLY A 74 -16.24 5.83 7.06
C GLY A 74 -14.74 6.14 6.96
N GLY A 75 -13.87 5.11 6.89
CA GLY A 75 -12.42 5.28 6.87
C GLY A 75 -11.65 3.99 6.65
N ALA A 76 -10.35 4.05 6.95
CA ALA A 76 -9.43 2.93 6.81
C ALA A 76 -9.74 1.82 7.84
N VAL A 77 -9.71 0.58 7.37
CA VAL A 77 -9.87 -0.63 8.19
C VAL A 77 -8.76 -1.63 7.87
N ARG A 78 -8.36 -2.39 8.86
CA ARG A 78 -7.35 -3.46 8.72
C ARG A 78 -8.04 -4.79 8.48
N LEU A 79 -7.80 -5.40 7.32
CA LEU A 79 -8.23 -6.75 7.00
C LEU A 79 -7.12 -7.70 7.40
N ARG A 80 -7.29 -8.43 8.49
CA ARG A 80 -6.25 -9.19 9.21
C ARG A 80 -6.29 -10.67 8.93
N SER A 81 -5.10 -11.29 8.87
CA SER A 81 -4.96 -12.76 8.84
C SER A 81 -5.01 -13.41 10.24
N TYR A 82 -5.32 -12.64 11.29
CA TYR A 82 -5.31 -13.07 12.69
C TYR A 82 -6.40 -12.35 13.48
N GLY A 83 -6.83 -12.96 14.58
CA GLY A 83 -7.73 -12.34 15.54
C GLY A 83 -7.00 -11.39 16.51
N THR A 84 -7.74 -10.41 17.03
CA THR A 84 -7.30 -9.51 18.11
C THR A 84 -8.28 -9.61 19.28
N ARG A 85 -7.94 -9.00 20.43
CA ARG A 85 -8.85 -9.00 21.60
C ARG A 85 -10.14 -8.24 21.33
N ASP A 86 -10.07 -7.21 20.49
CA ASP A 86 -11.15 -6.22 20.31
C ASP A 86 -11.85 -6.32 18.96
N ALA A 87 -11.46 -7.28 18.12
CA ALA A 87 -12.05 -7.46 16.81
C ALA A 87 -12.06 -8.94 16.40
N ASP A 88 -13.24 -9.39 15.96
CA ASP A 88 -13.38 -10.68 15.33
C ASP A 88 -12.54 -10.79 14.06
N PRO A 89 -12.12 -12.01 13.68
CA PRO A 89 -11.46 -12.25 12.42
C PRO A 89 -12.31 -11.75 11.25
N PHE A 90 -11.65 -11.13 10.27
CA PHE A 90 -12.34 -10.67 9.08
C PHE A 90 -12.81 -11.86 8.23
N PRO A 91 -14.11 -12.00 7.95
CA PRO A 91 -14.68 -13.18 7.31
C PRO A 91 -14.50 -13.16 5.78
N ALA A 92 -13.27 -13.01 5.29
CA ALA A 92 -13.00 -12.97 3.87
C ALA A 92 -11.86 -13.89 3.48
N SER A 93 -11.83 -14.24 2.19
CA SER A 93 -10.72 -14.93 1.57
C SER A 93 -9.56 -13.97 1.30
N ILE A 94 -8.36 -14.56 1.08
CA ILE A 94 -7.15 -13.80 0.71
C ILE A 94 -7.40 -12.96 -0.55
N TRP A 95 -8.06 -13.52 -1.57
CA TRP A 95 -8.34 -12.79 -2.81
C TRP A 95 -9.29 -11.61 -2.59
N GLN A 96 -10.29 -11.74 -1.72
CA GLN A 96 -11.21 -10.65 -1.40
C GLN A 96 -10.48 -9.50 -0.69
N ALA A 97 -9.61 -9.82 0.27
CA ALA A 97 -8.77 -8.81 0.92
C ALA A 97 -7.82 -8.11 -0.08
N GLY A 98 -7.17 -8.89 -0.94
CA GLY A 98 -6.32 -8.36 -2.03
C GLY A 98 -7.11 -7.46 -2.98
N ARG A 99 -8.33 -7.88 -3.37
CA ARG A 99 -9.22 -7.12 -4.24
C ARG A 99 -9.72 -5.82 -3.59
N ALA A 100 -10.03 -5.86 -2.29
CA ALA A 100 -10.48 -4.69 -1.53
C ALA A 100 -9.38 -3.63 -1.44
N THR A 101 -8.16 -4.01 -1.01
CA THR A 101 -7.03 -3.09 -0.86
C THR A 101 -6.52 -2.52 -2.18
N SER A 102 -6.88 -3.13 -3.33
CA SER A 102 -6.46 -2.72 -4.68
C SER A 102 -7.58 -2.02 -5.47
N ALA A 103 -8.72 -1.71 -4.85
CA ALA A 103 -9.86 -1.08 -5.51
C ALA A 103 -9.67 0.44 -5.67
N ALA A 104 -8.58 0.84 -6.34
CA ALA A 104 -8.25 2.25 -6.54
C ALA A 104 -9.39 2.98 -7.28
N PRO A 105 -9.91 4.09 -6.71
CA PRO A 105 -10.98 4.87 -7.32
C PRO A 105 -10.64 5.26 -8.75
N THR A 106 -11.61 5.21 -9.64
CA THR A 106 -11.49 5.42 -11.10
C THR A 106 -10.76 4.32 -11.87
N PHE A 107 -9.93 3.52 -11.22
CA PHE A 107 -9.27 2.37 -11.84
C PHE A 107 -10.15 1.12 -11.78
N PHE A 108 -10.68 0.82 -10.59
CA PHE A 108 -11.49 -0.38 -10.37
C PHE A 108 -12.75 -0.07 -9.56
N ALA A 109 -13.83 -0.80 -9.84
CA ALA A 109 -15.01 -0.79 -8.99
C ALA A 109 -14.66 -1.31 -7.58
N PRO A 110 -15.28 -0.79 -6.50
CA PRO A 110 -15.16 -1.34 -5.16
C PRO A 110 -15.67 -2.78 -5.10
N ILE A 111 -15.37 -3.48 -4.00
CA ILE A 111 -15.89 -4.84 -3.74
C ILE A 111 -16.83 -4.83 -2.55
N GLU A 112 -17.87 -5.64 -2.61
CA GLU A 112 -18.76 -5.91 -1.48
C GLU A 112 -18.38 -7.24 -0.84
N ILE A 113 -18.21 -7.25 0.48
CA ILE A 113 -17.88 -8.41 1.28
C ILE A 113 -18.75 -8.33 2.54
N ASP A 114 -19.60 -9.34 2.76
CA ASP A 114 -20.49 -9.42 3.92
C ASP A 114 -21.34 -8.12 4.10
N ASP A 115 -22.03 -7.72 3.04
CA ASP A 115 -22.89 -6.52 2.97
C ASP A 115 -22.17 -5.19 3.26
N VAL A 116 -20.83 -5.17 3.21
CA VAL A 116 -20.01 -3.97 3.37
C VAL A 116 -19.20 -3.70 2.11
N VAL A 117 -19.27 -2.47 1.63
CA VAL A 117 -18.50 -2.02 0.45
C VAL A 117 -17.12 -1.54 0.88
N TYR A 118 -16.10 -2.12 0.23
CA TYR A 118 -14.69 -1.80 0.45
C TYR A 118 -14.05 -1.21 -0.81
N GLY A 119 -13.18 -0.22 -0.59
CA GLY A 119 -12.33 0.40 -1.58
C GLY A 119 -10.87 0.39 -1.16
N ASP A 120 -10.00 0.93 -2.02
CA ASP A 120 -8.56 0.99 -1.82
C ASP A 120 -8.17 1.71 -0.51
N GLY A 121 -7.26 1.10 0.23
CA GLY A 121 -6.65 1.67 1.44
C GLY A 121 -5.79 2.90 1.16
N GLY A 122 -5.25 3.03 -0.05
CA GLY A 122 -4.47 4.19 -0.48
C GLY A 122 -5.26 5.51 -0.42
N THR A 123 -6.59 5.43 -0.38
CA THR A 123 -7.45 6.59 -0.13
C THR A 123 -7.46 6.92 1.37
N GLY A 124 -6.41 7.57 1.85
CA GLY A 124 -6.27 8.01 3.25
C GLY A 124 -5.26 7.22 4.10
N CYS A 125 -4.79 6.06 3.65
CA CYS A 125 -3.76 5.27 4.32
C CYS A 125 -2.79 4.63 3.29
N ASN A 126 -2.19 5.45 2.43
CA ASN A 126 -1.28 4.98 1.39
C ASN A 126 0.08 4.50 1.93
N ASN A 127 0.47 4.96 3.12
CA ASN A 127 1.61 4.44 3.87
C ASN A 127 1.12 3.85 5.20
N PRO A 128 0.96 2.53 5.33
CA PRO A 128 0.39 1.90 6.50
C PRO A 128 1.38 1.70 7.66
N THR A 129 2.52 2.40 7.67
CA THR A 129 3.55 2.21 8.71
C THR A 129 3.02 2.53 10.10
N LYS A 130 2.24 3.62 10.28
CA LYS A 130 1.62 3.95 11.58
C LYS A 130 0.62 2.88 12.02
N GLU A 131 -0.13 2.33 11.06
CA GLU A 131 -1.05 1.23 11.31
C GLU A 131 -0.31 -0.03 11.79
N ALA A 132 0.85 -0.32 11.19
CA ALA A 132 1.68 -1.46 11.58
C ALA A 132 2.29 -1.29 12.98
N ILE A 133 2.75 -0.08 13.33
CA ILE A 133 3.28 0.24 14.66
C ILE A 133 2.17 0.11 15.73
N ALA A 134 1.01 0.71 15.48
CA ALA A 134 -0.14 0.63 16.38
C ALA A 134 -0.62 -0.83 16.57
N GLU A 135 -0.67 -1.59 15.48
CA GLU A 135 -1.06 -3.00 15.52
C GLU A 135 -0.08 -3.87 16.31
N ALA A 136 1.23 -3.63 16.13
CA ALA A 136 2.26 -4.31 16.90
C ALA A 136 2.11 -4.03 18.42
N GLY A 137 1.85 -2.79 18.80
CA GLY A 137 1.58 -2.42 20.19
C GLY A 137 0.32 -3.09 20.78
N ASN A 138 -0.72 -3.24 19.97
CA ASN A 138 -1.95 -3.92 20.39
C ASN A 138 -1.77 -5.44 20.55
N ILE A 139 -1.01 -6.07 19.65
CA ILE A 139 -0.77 -7.52 19.70
C ILE A 139 0.24 -7.87 20.79
N TRP A 140 1.26 -7.07 20.96
CA TRP A 140 2.38 -7.31 21.88
C TRP A 140 2.65 -6.11 22.80
N PRO A 141 1.72 -5.74 23.71
CA PRO A 141 1.80 -4.49 24.49
C PRO A 141 3.03 -4.40 25.40
N ASN A 142 3.68 -5.53 25.71
CA ASN A 142 4.85 -5.59 26.60
C ASN A 142 6.15 -5.91 25.83
N ARG A 143 6.17 -5.72 24.51
CA ARG A 143 7.35 -5.97 23.70
C ARG A 143 7.77 -4.72 22.96
N ALA A 144 9.05 -4.39 23.08
CA ALA A 144 9.64 -3.33 22.26
C ALA A 144 9.66 -3.74 20.77
N ILE A 145 9.49 -2.75 19.90
CA ILE A 145 9.62 -2.92 18.45
C ILE A 145 11.11 -2.98 18.12
N GLY A 146 11.57 -4.11 17.60
CA GLY A 146 12.99 -4.32 17.27
C GLY A 146 13.43 -3.61 16.01
N ILE A 147 12.56 -3.52 15.00
CA ILE A 147 12.82 -2.85 13.72
C ILE A 147 11.51 -2.54 13.02
N VAL A 148 11.46 -1.40 12.33
CA VAL A 148 10.41 -1.03 11.38
C VAL A 148 11.04 -0.74 10.03
N ILE A 149 10.61 -1.45 8.99
CA ILE A 149 11.05 -1.24 7.61
C ILE A 149 9.85 -0.80 6.80
N SER A 150 9.87 0.46 6.35
CA SER A 150 8.84 1.04 5.48
C SER A 150 9.37 1.11 4.06
N ILE A 151 8.66 0.47 3.13
CA ILE A 151 9.07 0.39 1.71
C ILE A 151 8.06 1.17 0.87
N GLY A 152 8.53 2.17 0.14
CA GLY A 152 7.74 2.97 -0.79
C GLY A 152 7.93 2.57 -2.24
N THR A 153 7.07 3.10 -3.09
CA THR A 153 7.08 2.88 -4.55
C THR A 153 7.78 4.00 -5.33
N GLY A 154 8.46 4.90 -4.64
CA GLY A 154 9.14 6.07 -5.17
C GLY A 154 8.57 7.38 -4.66
N LEU A 155 9.42 8.43 -4.63
CA LEU A 155 8.96 9.77 -4.29
C LEU A 155 8.18 10.37 -5.47
N GLU A 156 7.04 10.96 -5.16
CA GLU A 156 6.36 11.85 -6.10
C GLU A 156 7.20 13.11 -6.32
N ASN A 157 7.08 13.70 -7.50
CA ASN A 157 7.68 15.00 -7.75
C ASN A 157 7.09 16.03 -6.79
N ALA A 158 7.92 17.01 -6.37
CA ALA A 158 7.50 18.06 -5.46
C ALA A 158 6.17 18.70 -5.91
N LEU A 159 5.29 18.93 -4.92
CA LEU A 159 4.02 19.59 -5.13
C LEU A 159 4.27 21.06 -5.50
N GLU A 160 4.28 21.36 -6.77
CA GLU A 160 4.15 22.73 -7.25
C GLU A 160 2.67 23.03 -7.48
N LEU A 161 2.15 24.05 -6.80
CA LEU A 161 0.88 24.68 -7.15
C LEU A 161 1.12 25.40 -8.48
N LYS A 162 0.76 24.76 -9.58
CA LYS A 162 0.80 25.39 -10.90
C LYS A 162 -0.50 26.15 -11.13
N ASP A 163 -0.39 27.35 -11.69
CA ASP A 163 -1.56 28.18 -12.01
C ASP A 163 -2.47 27.56 -13.10
N GLU A 164 -1.98 26.56 -13.81
CA GLU A 164 -2.77 25.78 -14.77
C GLU A 164 -2.84 24.29 -14.38
N PRO A 165 -4.01 23.66 -14.51
CA PRO A 165 -4.17 22.23 -14.25
C PRO A 165 -3.42 21.43 -15.31
N THR A 166 -2.21 21.00 -15.00
CA THR A 166 -1.51 19.98 -15.77
C THR A 166 -2.21 18.65 -15.54
N GLN A 167 -2.69 18.02 -16.60
CA GLN A 167 -3.34 16.71 -16.64
C GLN A 167 -3.83 16.23 -15.28
N LEU A 168 -5.08 16.58 -14.95
CA LEU A 168 -5.75 16.11 -13.74
C LEU A 168 -5.54 14.61 -13.57
N SER A 169 -5.00 14.21 -12.43
CA SER A 169 -4.99 12.80 -12.07
C SER A 169 -6.41 12.24 -12.19
N ASN A 170 -6.55 10.99 -12.61
CA ASN A 170 -7.88 10.38 -12.75
C ASN A 170 -8.68 10.43 -11.44
N LEU A 171 -7.99 10.47 -10.30
CA LEU A 171 -8.58 10.66 -8.98
C LEU A 171 -9.20 12.06 -8.80
N ALA A 172 -8.50 13.11 -9.20
CA ALA A 172 -9.02 14.47 -9.12
C ALA A 172 -10.22 14.65 -10.05
N LYS A 173 -10.20 14.04 -11.24
CA LYS A 173 -11.35 13.99 -12.16
C LYS A 173 -12.58 13.34 -11.52
N PHE A 174 -12.39 12.27 -10.76
CA PHE A 174 -13.46 11.57 -10.07
C PHE A 174 -14.14 12.45 -9.00
N PHE A 175 -13.34 13.11 -8.15
CA PHE A 175 -13.91 14.02 -7.13
C PHE A 175 -14.61 15.23 -7.74
N LEU A 176 -14.32 15.56 -8.99
CA LEU A 176 -14.79 16.75 -9.68
C LEU A 176 -15.86 16.49 -10.74
N GLN A 177 -16.28 15.26 -10.97
CA GLN A 177 -17.28 14.89 -11.99
C GLN A 177 -18.58 15.69 -11.94
N ASN A 178 -18.86 16.39 -10.83
CA ASN A 178 -20.06 17.24 -10.64
C ASN A 178 -19.73 18.74 -10.57
N THR A 179 -18.52 19.17 -10.91
CA THR A 179 -18.14 20.60 -10.88
C THR A 179 -17.99 21.18 -12.27
N SER A 180 -18.61 22.35 -12.48
CA SER A 180 -18.55 23.08 -13.73
C SER A 180 -17.11 23.46 -14.11
N PRO A 181 -16.71 23.38 -15.41
CA PRO A 181 -15.37 23.68 -15.90
C PRO A 181 -14.83 25.08 -15.60
N LYS A 182 -15.66 25.99 -15.12
CA LYS A 182 -15.31 27.39 -14.85
C LYS A 182 -14.52 27.64 -13.56
N ASN A 183 -14.18 26.60 -12.78
CA ASN A 183 -13.49 26.75 -11.51
C ASN A 183 -12.13 26.03 -11.49
N VAL A 184 -11.18 26.49 -12.29
CA VAL A 184 -9.79 25.99 -12.32
C VAL A 184 -9.18 25.94 -10.91
N PHE A 185 -9.42 26.94 -10.08
CA PHE A 185 -8.96 26.98 -8.69
C PHE A 185 -9.50 25.82 -7.84
N LYS A 186 -10.78 25.46 -7.96
CA LYS A 186 -11.35 24.31 -7.24
C LYS A 186 -10.75 22.98 -7.69
N LEU A 187 -10.40 22.86 -8.98
CA LEU A 187 -9.71 21.71 -9.55
C LEU A 187 -8.31 21.54 -8.93
N THR A 188 -7.55 22.62 -8.85
CA THR A 188 -6.21 22.64 -8.25
C THR A 188 -6.25 22.27 -6.76
N VAL A 189 -7.23 22.81 -6.01
CA VAL A 189 -7.42 22.49 -4.59
C VAL A 189 -7.80 21.01 -4.39
N ALA A 190 -8.69 20.47 -5.23
CA ALA A 190 -9.08 19.07 -5.13
C ALA A 190 -7.90 18.12 -5.49
N GLU A 191 -7.11 18.45 -6.51
CA GLU A 191 -5.90 17.71 -6.85
C GLU A 191 -4.89 17.74 -5.69
N TYR A 192 -4.68 18.89 -5.11
CA TYR A 192 -3.82 19.06 -3.94
C TYR A 192 -4.33 18.24 -2.74
N ALA A 193 -5.63 18.28 -2.45
CA ALA A 193 -6.23 17.51 -1.37
C ALA A 193 -6.05 15.99 -1.59
N VAL A 194 -6.25 15.50 -2.82
CA VAL A 194 -6.01 14.09 -3.16
C VAL A 194 -4.56 13.71 -2.93
N ARG A 195 -3.61 14.51 -3.38
CA ARG A 195 -2.18 14.26 -3.17
C ARG A 195 -1.80 14.27 -1.69
N CYS A 196 -2.36 15.19 -0.90
CA CYS A 196 -2.16 15.20 0.56
C CYS A 196 -2.70 13.91 1.20
N LEU A 197 -3.90 13.47 0.82
CA LEU A 197 -4.53 12.25 1.34
C LEU A 197 -3.77 10.96 0.94
N THR A 198 -3.08 10.97 -0.20
CA THR A 198 -2.31 9.83 -0.69
C THR A 198 -0.80 9.94 -0.38
N SER A 199 -0.36 11.02 0.27
CA SER A 199 1.06 11.25 0.54
C SER A 199 1.65 10.24 1.53
N CYS A 200 2.56 9.43 1.04
CA CYS A 200 3.33 8.49 1.86
C CYS A 200 4.38 9.18 2.74
N GLU A 201 4.86 10.35 2.32
CA GLU A 201 5.97 11.04 2.96
C GLU A 201 5.53 11.85 4.19
N MET A 202 4.25 12.23 4.28
CA MET A 202 3.70 12.81 5.51
C MET A 202 3.83 11.84 6.68
N VAL A 203 3.42 10.59 6.49
CA VAL A 203 3.55 9.53 7.52
C VAL A 203 5.01 9.28 7.87
N HIS A 204 5.90 9.25 6.86
CA HIS A 204 7.34 9.11 7.10
C HIS A 204 7.88 10.24 7.98
N ARG A 205 7.54 11.49 7.66
CA ARG A 205 7.97 12.68 8.42
C ARG A 205 7.44 12.64 9.85
N GLU A 206 6.15 12.36 10.02
CA GLU A 206 5.56 12.25 11.36
C GLU A 206 6.26 11.19 12.21
N ILE A 207 6.62 10.03 11.64
CA ILE A 207 7.36 8.99 12.37
C ILE A 207 8.80 9.45 12.68
N SER A 208 9.45 10.17 11.77
CA SER A 208 10.86 10.55 11.92
C SER A 208 11.06 11.76 12.82
N GLU A 209 10.07 12.65 12.92
CA GLU A 209 10.19 13.94 13.61
C GLU A 209 9.50 13.97 15.00
N HIS A 210 8.70 12.95 15.34
CA HIS A 210 7.92 12.97 16.60
C HIS A 210 8.76 12.54 17.79
N PRO A 211 8.81 13.36 18.89
CA PRO A 211 9.62 13.07 20.08
C PRO A 211 9.23 11.77 20.81
N ASP A 212 7.96 11.37 20.73
CA ASP A 212 7.47 10.14 21.37
C ASP A 212 7.88 8.85 20.64
N HIS A 213 8.64 8.98 19.54
CA HIS A 213 9.20 7.85 18.81
C HIS A 213 10.58 7.39 19.31
N ASP A 214 10.97 7.73 20.54
CA ASP A 214 12.09 7.10 21.25
C ASP A 214 12.02 5.57 21.24
N ILE A 215 10.78 5.03 21.07
CA ILE A 215 10.52 3.60 20.85
C ILE A 215 11.21 3.06 19.58
N LEU A 216 11.50 3.92 18.60
CA LEU A 216 12.07 3.58 17.30
C LEU A 216 13.46 4.15 17.05
N ASP A 217 14.12 4.71 18.06
CA ASP A 217 15.43 5.37 17.90
C ASP A 217 16.42 4.44 17.20
N GLY A 218 16.82 4.86 16.01
CA GLY A 218 17.73 4.10 15.13
C GLY A 218 17.18 2.81 14.50
N ASN A 219 15.93 2.43 14.78
CA ASN A 219 15.31 1.17 14.33
C ASN A 219 14.24 1.35 13.22
N TYR A 220 13.95 2.58 12.82
CA TYR A 220 13.06 2.89 11.72
C TYR A 220 13.85 3.15 10.42
N PHE A 221 13.49 2.44 9.37
CA PHE A 221 14.12 2.57 8.05
C PHE A 221 13.06 2.80 6.98
N ARG A 222 13.21 3.88 6.20
CA ARG A 222 12.40 4.14 5.01
C ARG A 222 13.23 3.89 3.76
N LEU A 223 12.77 2.96 2.94
CA LEU A 223 13.33 2.69 1.62
C LEU A 223 12.38 3.24 0.56
N ASN A 224 12.79 4.28 -0.15
CA ASN A 224 11.96 4.92 -1.18
C ASN A 224 12.85 5.56 -2.25
N VAL A 225 12.66 5.22 -3.51
CA VAL A 225 13.48 5.73 -4.62
C VAL A 225 13.24 7.23 -4.77
N PRO A 226 14.28 8.08 -4.64
CA PRO A 226 14.08 9.53 -4.51
C PRO A 226 13.78 10.23 -5.84
N GLN A 227 14.14 9.65 -6.99
CA GLN A 227 14.02 10.29 -8.30
C GLN A 227 13.61 9.32 -9.40
N GLY A 228 12.82 9.82 -10.36
CA GLY A 228 12.45 9.12 -11.57
C GLY A 228 11.23 8.20 -11.47
N MET A 229 10.79 7.84 -10.27
CA MET A 229 9.58 7.02 -10.08
C MET A 229 8.30 7.86 -10.09
N GLY A 230 8.35 9.09 -9.62
CA GLY A 230 7.16 9.96 -9.50
C GLY A 230 6.51 10.37 -10.82
N THR A 231 7.15 10.09 -11.96
CA THR A 231 6.58 10.29 -13.30
C THR A 231 5.90 9.04 -13.86
N ILE A 232 6.00 7.90 -13.16
CA ILE A 232 5.44 6.63 -13.60
C ILE A 232 4.06 6.46 -12.95
N GLY A 233 3.02 6.43 -13.78
CA GLY A 233 1.65 6.25 -13.33
C GLY A 233 1.33 4.81 -12.92
N LEU A 234 0.29 4.65 -12.10
CA LEU A 234 -0.14 3.35 -11.54
C LEU A 234 -0.36 2.26 -12.59
N ALA A 235 -0.85 2.62 -13.78
CA ALA A 235 -1.19 1.67 -14.86
C ALA A 235 -0.08 1.49 -15.90
N GLU A 236 1.10 2.11 -15.73
CA GLU A 236 2.19 2.06 -16.71
C GLU A 236 3.07 0.79 -16.49
N TRP A 237 2.44 -0.36 -16.61
CA TRP A 237 3.08 -1.67 -16.44
C TRP A 237 4.25 -1.92 -17.40
N ASP A 238 4.23 -1.30 -18.57
CA ASP A 238 5.29 -1.36 -19.60
C ASP A 238 6.61 -0.71 -19.14
N LYS A 239 6.57 0.17 -18.15
CA LYS A 239 7.74 0.83 -17.56
C LYS A 239 8.45 0.04 -16.47
N LEU A 240 8.04 -1.20 -16.20
CA LEU A 240 8.59 -2.04 -15.14
C LEU A 240 10.13 -2.21 -15.26
N LYS A 241 10.68 -2.32 -16.46
CA LYS A 241 12.13 -2.39 -16.67
C LYS A 241 12.85 -1.13 -16.17
N ASN A 242 12.27 0.04 -16.41
CA ASN A 242 12.80 1.30 -15.90
C ASN A 242 12.71 1.37 -14.37
N MET A 243 11.58 0.95 -13.79
CA MET A 243 11.40 0.89 -12.34
C MET A 243 12.44 0.00 -11.68
N ILE A 244 12.72 -1.19 -12.25
CA ILE A 244 13.76 -2.10 -11.77
C ILE A 244 15.15 -1.46 -11.84
N ALA A 245 15.48 -0.79 -12.95
CA ALA A 245 16.77 -0.13 -13.11
C ALA A 245 16.99 1.01 -12.09
N LEU A 246 15.96 1.84 -11.86
CA LEU A 246 15.99 2.91 -10.86
C LEU A 246 16.14 2.35 -9.44
N THR A 247 15.40 1.29 -9.13
CA THR A 247 15.48 0.62 -7.83
C THR A 247 16.85 0.00 -7.59
N ASN A 248 17.42 -0.71 -8.56
CA ASN A 248 18.75 -1.30 -8.43
C ASN A 248 19.81 -0.22 -8.19
N ARG A 249 19.76 0.86 -8.95
CA ARG A 249 20.68 2.00 -8.77
C ARG A 249 20.56 2.59 -7.36
N TYR A 250 19.35 2.79 -6.86
CA TYR A 250 19.08 3.27 -5.50
C TYR A 250 19.64 2.31 -4.44
N MET A 251 19.42 1.01 -4.60
CA MET A 251 19.89 -0.01 -3.66
C MET A 251 21.41 -0.18 -3.61
N GLU A 252 22.11 0.32 -4.63
CA GLU A 252 23.59 0.35 -4.69
C GLU A 252 24.21 1.62 -4.09
N HIS A 253 23.42 2.64 -3.79
CA HIS A 253 23.90 3.87 -3.17
C HIS A 253 24.53 3.61 -1.80
N GLY A 254 25.62 4.34 -1.46
CA GLY A 254 26.40 4.08 -0.25
C GLY A 254 25.61 4.12 1.04
N GLU A 255 24.75 5.12 1.22
CA GLU A 255 23.89 5.28 2.39
C GLU A 255 22.88 4.14 2.52
N ILE A 256 22.33 3.67 1.40
CA ILE A 256 21.38 2.57 1.38
C ILE A 256 22.06 1.23 1.69
N ARG A 257 23.29 1.04 1.21
CA ARG A 257 24.11 -0.13 1.58
C ARG A 257 24.39 -0.16 3.08
N GLU A 258 24.67 0.98 3.69
CA GLU A 258 24.86 1.06 5.13
C GLU A 258 23.55 0.78 5.88
N SER A 259 22.44 1.37 5.46
CA SER A 259 21.11 1.10 6.02
C SER A 259 20.77 -0.39 5.95
N LYS A 260 21.02 -1.04 4.80
CA LYS A 260 20.82 -2.51 4.65
C LYS A 260 21.66 -3.31 5.63
N ARG A 261 22.92 -2.90 5.87
CA ARG A 261 23.79 -3.58 6.85
C ARG A 261 23.27 -3.41 8.27
N LYS A 262 22.80 -2.21 8.65
CA LYS A 262 22.18 -1.93 9.94
C LYS A 262 20.91 -2.79 10.13
N MET A 263 20.01 -2.77 9.15
CA MET A 263 18.79 -3.61 9.17
C MET A 263 19.13 -5.12 9.33
N ALA A 264 20.10 -5.62 8.57
CA ALA A 264 20.51 -7.03 8.66
C ALA A 264 21.07 -7.38 10.05
N ASN A 265 21.80 -6.48 10.68
CA ASN A 265 22.32 -6.68 12.04
C ASN A 265 21.20 -6.70 13.08
N LEU A 266 20.22 -5.79 12.99
CA LEU A 266 19.05 -5.77 13.87
C LEU A 266 18.20 -7.03 13.73
N LEU A 267 17.98 -7.52 12.50
CA LEU A 267 17.25 -8.75 12.24
C LEU A 267 17.95 -10.01 12.78
N ARG A 268 19.29 -10.00 12.84
CA ARG A 268 20.07 -11.14 13.40
C ARG A 268 20.09 -11.17 14.93
N ASP A 269 20.04 -10.02 15.57
CA ASP A 269 20.04 -9.91 17.06
C ASP A 269 18.99 -8.88 17.53
N PRO A 270 17.70 -9.26 17.52
CA PRO A 270 16.61 -8.37 17.95
C PRO A 270 16.75 -7.90 19.40
N ARG A 271 17.49 -8.64 20.26
CA ARG A 271 17.69 -8.28 21.67
C ARG A 271 18.58 -7.05 21.87
N ARG A 272 19.38 -6.67 20.89
CA ARG A 272 20.16 -5.44 20.92
C ARG A 272 19.30 -4.19 20.76
N ALA A 273 18.21 -4.27 20.02
CA ALA A 273 17.26 -3.16 19.84
C ALA A 273 16.52 -2.81 21.14
N SER A 274 16.34 -3.76 22.07
CA SER A 274 15.65 -3.55 23.35
C SER A 274 16.54 -3.06 24.49
N ARG A 275 17.85 -2.88 24.26
CA ARG A 275 18.82 -2.46 25.30
C ARG A 275 19.14 -0.98 25.27
N SER A 276 18.55 -0.20 24.38
CA SER A 276 18.70 1.26 24.30
C SER A 276 17.57 2.04 24.99
N LEU A 277 16.86 1.41 25.90
CA LEU A 277 15.90 2.05 26.83
C LEU A 277 16.47 2.06 28.25
#